data_d156968fcef24eac7787bd03206fd025
#
_entry.id   d156968fcef24eac7787bd03206fd025
#
_cell.length_a   1.000
_cell.length_b   1.000
_cell.length_c   1.000
_cell.angle_alpha   90.00
_cell.angle_beta   90.00
_cell.angle_gamma   90.00
#
_symmetry.space_group_name_H-M   'P 1'
#
loop_
_entity.id
_entity.type
_entity.pdbx_description
1 polymer ?
#
loop_
_entity_poly.entity_id
_entity_poly.type
_entity_poly.pdbx_seq_one_letter_code
_entity_poly.pdbx_strand_id
1 'polypeptide(L)'
;MSQLFDYKTTAMISSLMPGGHKSRQRGPGSDFYRKTHFLDEPEPARIDLNASLTDPFENLQVRSYRQRSKLDVLVLIDGSSSMIYVNKVSMVTALFDSICQSVAAAGDEMSAYLLTDQLLPLEDCSALQSAFNAIGPEHNQASAFTEIQQVLPTRQSLVFLVSDFHWPDWQLHAVLTALSAHTVVPVICWQSREYNDYPLWRFVEMADLEIGKSTLVFVTPNQRQLLKQRYQQRQEYLNTQCRAFNQRPFWLLDHYEAVQMNRYFATQP
;
A
#
# COMPACT_ATOMS: atom_id res chain seq x y z
N MET A 1 -21.88 -2.34 7.03
CA MET A 1 -20.69 -2.53 7.89
C MET A 1 -19.73 -1.41 7.59
N SER A 2 -19.00 -0.86 8.56
CA SER A 2 -18.00 0.19 8.32
C SER A 2 -16.93 -0.33 7.38
N GLN A 3 -16.67 0.39 6.28
CA GLN A 3 -15.58 0.06 5.34
C GLN A 3 -14.24 0.68 5.78
N LEU A 4 -14.21 1.29 6.97
CA LEU A 4 -13.05 1.95 7.54
C LEU A 4 -12.07 0.94 8.15
N PHE A 5 -10.80 1.21 7.98
CA PHE A 5 -9.71 0.53 8.69
C PHE A 5 -8.72 1.53 9.28
N ASP A 6 -8.10 1.13 10.38
CA ASP A 6 -7.04 1.89 11.02
C ASP A 6 -5.69 1.46 10.47
N TYR A 7 -4.94 2.41 9.92
CA TYR A 7 -3.57 2.16 9.47
C TYR A 7 -2.56 2.87 10.36
N LYS A 8 -1.45 2.20 10.58
CA LYS A 8 -0.31 2.71 11.34
C LYS A 8 0.94 2.57 10.49
N THR A 9 1.81 3.57 10.54
CA THR A 9 3.14 3.45 9.96
C THR A 9 4.15 3.24 11.08
N THR A 10 5.06 2.29 10.91
CA THR A 10 6.21 2.11 11.81
C THR A 10 7.23 3.23 11.64
N ALA A 11 7.19 3.92 10.51
CA ALA A 11 8.07 5.02 10.21
C ALA A 11 7.61 6.32 10.87
N MET A 12 8.55 7.04 11.47
CA MET A 12 8.29 8.38 12.00
C MET A 12 8.18 9.39 10.87
N ILE A 13 7.05 10.07 10.81
CA ILE A 13 6.72 11.06 9.77
C ILE A 13 7.48 12.35 10.01
N SER A 14 7.87 13.03 8.92
CA SER A 14 8.55 14.33 8.95
C SER A 14 7.70 15.45 8.37
N SER A 15 6.39 15.47 8.67
CA SER A 15 5.49 16.53 8.22
C SER A 15 5.38 17.65 9.23
N LEU A 16 5.30 18.89 8.76
CA LEU A 16 5.06 20.09 9.60
C LEU A 16 3.58 20.27 9.94
N MET A 17 2.69 19.64 9.18
CA MET A 17 1.24 19.75 9.39
C MET A 17 0.80 18.89 10.57
N PRO A 18 0.02 19.43 11.53
CA PRO A 18 -0.52 18.63 12.62
C PRO A 18 -1.49 17.55 12.13
N GLY A 19 -1.36 16.33 12.64
CA GLY A 19 -2.16 15.17 12.23
C GLY A 19 -2.19 14.05 13.28
N GLY A 20 -2.59 12.84 12.88
CA GLY A 20 -2.79 11.68 13.76
C GLY A 20 -1.55 10.84 14.04
N HIS A 21 -0.49 10.94 13.23
CA HIS A 21 0.63 10.00 13.24
C HIS A 21 1.86 10.52 13.98
N LYS A 22 2.69 9.59 14.52
CA LYS A 22 3.92 9.94 15.23
C LYS A 22 4.93 10.63 14.31
N SER A 23 5.42 11.81 14.71
CA SER A 23 6.39 12.59 13.94
C SER A 23 7.78 12.56 14.57
N ARG A 24 8.80 12.81 13.73
CA ARG A 24 10.17 13.09 14.22
C ARG A 24 10.30 14.49 14.79
N GLN A 25 9.37 15.38 14.47
CA GLN A 25 9.43 16.77 14.90
C GLN A 25 8.96 16.95 16.34
N ARG A 26 9.58 17.89 17.04
CA ARG A 26 9.18 18.35 18.35
C ARG A 26 8.09 19.41 18.18
N GLY A 27 7.13 19.43 19.07
CA GLY A 27 6.08 20.44 19.02
C GLY A 27 4.94 20.19 19.99
N PRO A 28 3.78 20.80 19.77
CA PRO A 28 2.63 20.75 20.66
C PRO A 28 1.89 19.39 20.63
N GLY A 29 2.61 18.27 20.64
CA GLY A 29 2.04 16.93 20.68
C GLY A 29 1.77 16.43 22.10
N SER A 30 1.15 15.25 22.21
CA SER A 30 0.87 14.55 23.47
C SER A 30 1.85 13.41 23.77
N ASP A 31 2.66 13.00 22.80
CA ASP A 31 3.59 11.89 22.98
C ASP A 31 4.88 12.37 23.61
N PHE A 32 5.10 12.02 24.89
CA PHE A 32 6.33 12.34 25.60
C PHE A 32 7.54 11.77 24.86
N TYR A 33 8.54 12.63 24.64
CA TYR A 33 9.76 12.25 23.95
C TYR A 33 10.94 12.11 24.92
N ARG A 34 11.28 13.21 25.61
CA ARG A 34 12.38 13.27 26.55
C ARG A 34 12.25 14.50 27.45
N LYS A 35 13.08 14.54 28.47
CA LYS A 35 13.36 15.79 29.24
C LYS A 35 14.48 16.53 28.51
N THR A 36 14.39 17.84 28.43
CA THR A 36 15.41 18.75 27.86
C THR A 36 15.55 19.98 28.71
N HIS A 37 16.62 20.73 28.55
CA HIS A 37 16.82 21.96 29.27
C HIS A 37 15.85 23.04 28.83
N PHE A 38 15.39 23.87 29.75
CA PHE A 38 14.47 24.99 29.47
C PHE A 38 15.03 25.94 28.41
N LEU A 39 16.36 26.13 28.39
CA LEU A 39 17.01 26.99 27.40
C LEU A 39 16.90 26.47 25.95
N ASP A 40 16.79 25.15 25.77
CA ASP A 40 16.66 24.51 24.48
C ASP A 40 15.21 24.58 23.97
N GLU A 41 14.23 24.49 24.88
CA GLU A 41 12.80 24.57 24.60
C GLU A 41 12.12 25.43 25.70
N PRO A 42 12.06 26.76 25.53
CA PRO A 42 11.57 27.68 26.57
C PRO A 42 10.03 27.65 26.64
N GLU A 43 9.46 26.62 27.19
CA GLU A 43 8.02 26.43 27.33
C GLU A 43 7.64 26.27 28.84
N PRO A 44 7.30 27.38 29.53
CA PRO A 44 7.04 27.37 30.97
C PRO A 44 5.96 26.39 31.41
N ALA A 45 4.92 26.18 30.58
CA ALA A 45 3.83 25.28 30.89
C ALA A 45 4.24 23.78 30.97
N ARG A 46 5.45 23.44 30.52
CA ARG A 46 5.95 22.08 30.44
C ARG A 46 7.14 21.82 31.39
N ILE A 47 7.42 22.72 32.30
CA ILE A 47 8.49 22.53 33.26
C ILE A 47 8.16 21.35 34.17
N ASP A 48 9.11 20.41 34.27
CA ASP A 48 9.07 19.27 35.21
C ASP A 48 9.79 19.67 36.49
N LEU A 49 9.04 20.16 37.46
CA LEU A 49 9.59 20.61 38.75
C LEU A 49 10.37 19.52 39.47
N ASN A 50 9.87 18.28 39.46
CA ASN A 50 10.56 17.18 40.13
C ASN A 50 11.91 16.87 39.47
N ALA A 51 11.96 16.90 38.14
CA ALA A 51 13.20 16.69 37.42
C ALA A 51 14.17 17.85 37.60
N SER A 52 13.67 19.08 37.66
CA SER A 52 14.49 20.28 37.87
C SER A 52 15.11 20.31 39.28
N LEU A 53 14.35 19.89 40.30
CA LEU A 53 14.85 19.83 41.68
C LEU A 53 15.89 18.72 41.89
N THR A 54 15.89 17.70 41.08
CA THR A 54 16.82 16.56 41.14
C THR A 54 17.98 16.68 40.17
N ASP A 55 18.03 17.75 39.38
CA ASP A 55 19.11 17.96 38.40
C ASP A 55 20.40 18.39 39.14
N PRO A 56 21.51 17.66 38.96
CA PRO A 56 22.80 18.00 39.61
C PRO A 56 23.37 19.36 39.20
N PHE A 57 22.93 19.90 38.09
CA PHE A 57 23.39 21.19 37.56
C PHE A 57 22.39 22.34 37.81
N GLU A 58 21.35 22.10 38.60
CA GLU A 58 20.27 23.07 38.90
C GLU A 58 19.57 23.67 37.67
N ASN A 59 19.58 22.95 36.56
CA ASN A 59 18.92 23.41 35.35
C ASN A 59 17.41 23.10 35.38
N LEU A 60 16.62 24.04 34.88
CA LEU A 60 15.21 23.80 34.66
C LEU A 60 15.01 22.77 33.55
N GLN A 61 14.32 21.70 33.88
CA GLN A 61 14.00 20.62 32.98
C GLN A 61 12.57 20.76 32.45
N VAL A 62 12.41 20.60 31.14
CA VAL A 62 11.13 20.70 30.43
C VAL A 62 10.79 19.37 29.78
N ARG A 63 9.53 18.99 29.82
CA ARG A 63 9.02 17.82 29.06
C ARG A 63 8.87 18.17 27.62
N SER A 64 9.69 17.58 26.76
CA SER A 64 9.59 17.68 25.32
C SER A 64 8.64 16.61 24.77
N TYR A 65 7.77 17.00 23.85
CA TYR A 65 6.79 16.12 23.23
C TYR A 65 7.02 16.08 21.72
N ARG A 66 6.63 14.96 21.11
CA ARG A 66 6.59 14.84 19.65
C ARG A 66 5.29 15.38 19.11
N GLN A 67 5.40 16.12 18.03
CA GLN A 67 4.23 16.54 17.27
C GLN A 67 3.63 15.33 16.59
N ARG A 68 2.30 15.27 16.51
CA ARG A 68 1.60 14.37 15.60
C ARG A 68 1.45 15.07 14.25
N SER A 69 1.78 14.37 13.18
CA SER A 69 1.80 14.94 11.83
C SER A 69 0.85 14.19 10.91
N LYS A 70 0.38 14.87 9.87
CA LYS A 70 -0.35 14.24 8.77
C LYS A 70 0.58 13.32 7.98
N LEU A 71 0.01 12.24 7.49
CA LEU A 71 0.66 11.29 6.61
C LEU A 71 0.27 11.57 5.17
N ASP A 72 1.23 11.50 4.26
CA ASP A 72 0.96 11.48 2.83
C ASP A 72 0.69 10.03 2.42
N VAL A 73 -0.49 9.76 1.88
CA VAL A 73 -0.89 8.44 1.39
C VAL A 73 -0.92 8.45 -0.12
N LEU A 74 -0.16 7.58 -0.75
CA LEU A 74 -0.13 7.40 -2.19
C LEU A 74 -0.73 6.06 -2.58
N VAL A 75 -1.68 6.07 -3.50
CA VAL A 75 -2.30 4.85 -4.04
C VAL A 75 -1.92 4.70 -5.50
N LEU A 76 -1.21 3.63 -5.82
CA LEU A 76 -0.79 3.26 -7.17
C LEU A 76 -1.55 2.00 -7.57
N ILE A 77 -2.40 2.11 -8.57
CA ILE A 77 -3.23 1.00 -9.05
C ILE A 77 -2.76 0.61 -10.44
N ASP A 78 -2.49 -0.66 -10.62
CA ASP A 78 -2.13 -1.24 -11.91
C ASP A 78 -3.32 -1.23 -12.86
N GLY A 79 -3.15 -0.61 -14.03
CA GLY A 79 -4.14 -0.53 -15.10
C GLY A 79 -3.88 -1.51 -16.24
N SER A 80 -3.15 -2.60 -16.01
CA SER A 80 -2.95 -3.65 -17.00
C SER A 80 -4.26 -4.40 -17.29
N SER A 81 -4.36 -5.00 -18.47
CA SER A 81 -5.55 -5.75 -18.89
C SER A 81 -5.86 -6.96 -17.99
N SER A 82 -4.86 -7.51 -17.31
CA SER A 82 -5.05 -8.59 -16.32
C SER A 82 -5.84 -8.14 -15.09
N MET A 83 -5.82 -6.84 -14.77
CA MET A 83 -6.58 -6.26 -13.65
C MET A 83 -8.07 -6.09 -13.95
N ILE A 84 -8.48 -6.19 -15.21
CA ILE A 84 -9.91 -6.13 -15.61
C ILE A 84 -10.58 -7.50 -15.49
N TYR A 85 -9.78 -8.57 -15.32
CA TYR A 85 -10.30 -9.93 -15.33
C TYR A 85 -11.33 -10.19 -14.23
N VAL A 86 -12.48 -10.73 -14.63
CA VAL A 86 -13.60 -11.14 -13.75
C VAL A 86 -14.00 -10.03 -12.74
N ASN A 87 -13.84 -10.29 -11.44
CA ASN A 87 -14.27 -9.38 -10.38
C ASN A 87 -13.14 -8.52 -9.80
N LYS A 88 -11.94 -8.50 -10.41
CA LYS A 88 -10.81 -7.72 -9.87
C LYS A 88 -11.15 -6.24 -9.76
N VAL A 89 -11.80 -5.67 -10.78
CA VAL A 89 -12.23 -4.26 -10.76
C VAL A 89 -13.09 -3.95 -9.54
N SER A 90 -14.09 -4.80 -9.24
CA SER A 90 -14.95 -4.58 -8.07
C SER A 90 -14.21 -4.72 -6.74
N MET A 91 -13.27 -5.67 -6.65
CA MET A 91 -12.40 -5.82 -5.47
C MET A 91 -11.51 -4.60 -5.24
N VAL A 92 -10.87 -4.13 -6.30
CA VAL A 92 -9.98 -2.96 -6.26
C VAL A 92 -10.77 -1.69 -5.95
N THR A 93 -11.95 -1.52 -6.54
CA THR A 93 -12.82 -0.38 -6.24
C THR A 93 -13.27 -0.37 -4.78
N ALA A 94 -13.66 -1.53 -4.22
CA ALA A 94 -14.05 -1.62 -2.81
C ALA A 94 -12.87 -1.33 -1.86
N LEU A 95 -11.67 -1.80 -2.19
CA LEU A 95 -10.45 -1.48 -1.47
C LEU A 95 -10.15 0.02 -1.55
N PHE A 96 -10.20 0.60 -2.74
CA PHE A 96 -9.91 2.02 -2.97
C PHE A 96 -10.89 2.92 -2.20
N ASP A 97 -12.19 2.61 -2.24
CA ASP A 97 -13.20 3.31 -1.44
C ASP A 97 -12.89 3.26 0.07
N SER A 98 -12.52 2.07 0.55
CA SER A 98 -12.11 1.88 1.95
C SER A 98 -10.86 2.70 2.33
N ILE A 99 -9.87 2.79 1.43
CA ILE A 99 -8.68 3.63 1.62
C ILE A 99 -9.09 5.11 1.67
N CYS A 100 -9.89 5.59 0.70
CA CYS A 100 -10.36 6.98 0.65
C CYS A 100 -11.08 7.38 1.95
N GLN A 101 -12.02 6.55 2.41
CA GLN A 101 -12.76 6.80 3.64
C GLN A 101 -11.85 6.79 4.88
N SER A 102 -10.89 5.86 4.95
CA SER A 102 -9.97 5.74 6.09
C SER A 102 -9.00 6.91 6.16
N VAL A 103 -8.47 7.36 5.02
CA VAL A 103 -7.58 8.54 4.93
C VAL A 103 -8.33 9.81 5.31
N ALA A 104 -9.56 9.99 4.79
CA ALA A 104 -10.40 11.12 5.15
C ALA A 104 -10.73 11.15 6.66
N ALA A 105 -11.05 9.99 7.25
CA ALA A 105 -11.31 9.87 8.69
C ALA A 105 -10.07 10.17 9.55
N ALA A 106 -8.88 9.83 9.08
CA ALA A 106 -7.62 10.14 9.75
C ALA A 106 -7.18 11.62 9.57
N GLY A 107 -7.78 12.33 8.61
CA GLY A 107 -7.41 13.71 8.26
C GLY A 107 -6.07 13.80 7.55
N ASP A 108 -5.63 12.73 6.90
CA ASP A 108 -4.39 12.65 6.12
C ASP A 108 -4.59 13.15 4.67
N GLU A 109 -3.49 13.28 3.93
CA GLU A 109 -3.52 13.71 2.52
C GLU A 109 -3.35 12.50 1.61
N MET A 110 -4.15 12.42 0.55
CA MET A 110 -4.11 11.31 -0.39
C MET A 110 -3.89 11.79 -1.82
N SER A 111 -3.06 11.03 -2.54
CA SER A 111 -2.93 11.09 -3.99
C SER A 111 -3.10 9.69 -4.54
N ALA A 112 -3.82 9.54 -5.65
CA ALA A 112 -4.06 8.24 -6.26
C ALA A 112 -3.86 8.30 -7.78
N TYR A 113 -3.30 7.24 -8.34
CA TYR A 113 -3.04 7.13 -9.77
C TYR A 113 -3.33 5.72 -10.29
N LEU A 114 -3.95 5.68 -11.46
CA LEU A 114 -4.02 4.46 -12.27
C LEU A 114 -2.84 4.44 -13.25
N LEU A 115 -2.08 3.36 -13.23
CA LEU A 115 -0.88 3.16 -14.03
C LEU A 115 -1.25 2.39 -15.29
N THR A 116 -1.39 3.09 -16.39
CA THR A 116 -1.60 2.54 -17.74
C THR A 116 -0.35 2.82 -18.59
N ASP A 117 -0.53 3.25 -19.83
CA ASP A 117 0.56 3.85 -20.63
C ASP A 117 0.95 5.24 -20.10
N GLN A 118 0.10 5.82 -19.27
CA GLN A 118 0.28 7.11 -18.62
C GLN A 118 -0.15 7.03 -17.15
N LEU A 119 0.29 8.01 -16.35
CA LEU A 119 -0.15 8.20 -14.98
C LEU A 119 -1.48 8.96 -14.99
N LEU A 120 -2.59 8.26 -14.78
CA LEU A 120 -3.92 8.86 -14.72
C LEU A 120 -4.28 9.18 -13.26
N PRO A 121 -4.44 10.46 -12.90
CA PRO A 121 -4.85 10.83 -11.54
C PRO A 121 -6.28 10.35 -11.27
N LEU A 122 -6.51 9.87 -10.05
CA LEU A 122 -7.80 9.40 -9.58
C LEU A 122 -8.29 10.30 -8.45
N GLU A 123 -9.46 10.90 -8.62
CA GLU A 123 -10.07 11.75 -7.60
C GLU A 123 -11.00 10.95 -6.69
N ASP A 124 -11.72 9.98 -7.26
CA ASP A 124 -12.70 9.16 -6.56
C ASP A 124 -12.89 7.77 -7.19
N CYS A 125 -13.77 6.97 -6.60
CA CYS A 125 -14.09 5.62 -7.09
C CYS A 125 -14.80 5.63 -8.45
N SER A 126 -15.51 6.69 -8.79
CA SER A 126 -16.19 6.80 -10.10
C SER A 126 -15.17 7.05 -11.21
N ALA A 127 -14.15 7.86 -10.93
CA ALA A 127 -13.01 8.06 -11.83
C ALA A 127 -12.25 6.75 -12.06
N LEU A 128 -12.02 5.95 -11.00
CA LEU A 128 -11.39 4.64 -11.11
C LEU A 128 -12.19 3.68 -11.99
N GLN A 129 -13.50 3.56 -11.77
CA GLN A 129 -14.37 2.70 -12.59
C GLN A 129 -14.41 3.13 -14.04
N SER A 130 -14.52 4.44 -14.29
CA SER A 130 -14.52 5.01 -15.64
C SER A 130 -13.19 4.74 -16.36
N ALA A 131 -12.08 4.89 -15.64
CA ALA A 131 -10.75 4.62 -16.17
C ALA A 131 -10.56 3.13 -16.50
N PHE A 132 -10.99 2.20 -15.64
CA PHE A 132 -10.95 0.76 -15.95
C PHE A 132 -11.83 0.39 -17.16
N ASN A 133 -13.00 1.02 -17.30
CA ASN A 133 -13.87 0.79 -18.47
C ASN A 133 -13.27 1.32 -19.78
N ALA A 134 -12.36 2.28 -19.71
CA ALA A 134 -11.68 2.84 -20.87
C ALA A 134 -10.43 2.02 -21.27
N ILE A 135 -9.95 1.10 -20.42
CA ILE A 135 -8.82 0.23 -20.72
C ILE A 135 -9.29 -0.83 -21.75
N GLY A 136 -8.71 -0.77 -22.94
CA GLY A 136 -8.95 -1.78 -23.98
C GLY A 136 -8.10 -3.03 -23.75
N PRO A 137 -8.43 -4.14 -24.43
CA PRO A 137 -7.68 -5.40 -24.35
C PRO A 137 -6.24 -5.29 -24.90
N GLU A 138 -5.90 -4.18 -25.55
CA GLU A 138 -4.59 -3.93 -26.13
C GLU A 138 -3.59 -3.28 -25.15
N HIS A 139 -4.04 -2.87 -23.95
CA HIS A 139 -3.21 -2.26 -22.93
C HIS A 139 -2.52 -3.34 -22.08
N ASN A 140 -1.51 -3.98 -22.67
CA ASN A 140 -0.92 -5.19 -22.12
C ASN A 140 0.16 -4.95 -21.08
N GLN A 141 0.67 -3.73 -20.92
CA GLN A 141 1.71 -3.42 -19.94
C GLN A 141 1.51 -2.02 -19.40
N ALA A 142 1.46 -1.90 -18.10
CA ALA A 142 1.50 -0.60 -17.43
C ALA A 142 2.91 0.02 -17.57
N SER A 143 3.18 0.66 -18.70
CA SER A 143 4.48 1.28 -18.99
C SER A 143 4.77 2.47 -18.06
N ALA A 144 3.72 3.08 -17.51
CA ALA A 144 3.82 4.16 -16.53
C ALA A 144 4.53 3.77 -15.21
N PHE A 145 4.80 2.48 -14.97
CA PHE A 145 5.64 2.08 -13.83
C PHE A 145 7.06 2.65 -13.90
N THR A 146 7.58 2.96 -15.07
CA THR A 146 8.86 3.63 -15.23
C THR A 146 8.83 5.09 -14.79
N GLU A 147 7.65 5.70 -14.76
CA GLU A 147 7.44 7.11 -14.44
C GLU A 147 6.96 7.33 -12.99
N ILE A 148 6.83 6.27 -12.19
CA ILE A 148 6.38 6.35 -10.79
C ILE A 148 7.14 7.44 -10.01
N GLN A 149 8.43 7.62 -10.29
CA GLN A 149 9.26 8.61 -9.60
C GLN A 149 8.74 10.05 -9.72
N GLN A 150 7.95 10.37 -10.75
CA GLN A 150 7.38 11.70 -10.96
C GLN A 150 6.27 12.03 -9.95
N VAL A 151 5.60 11.00 -9.42
CA VAL A 151 4.48 11.16 -8.48
C VAL A 151 4.83 10.78 -7.04
N LEU A 152 6.05 10.29 -6.82
CA LEU A 152 6.47 9.94 -5.46
C LEU A 152 6.63 11.19 -4.60
N PRO A 153 6.03 11.19 -3.40
CA PRO A 153 6.25 12.25 -2.43
C PRO A 153 7.74 12.36 -2.04
N THR A 154 8.22 13.57 -1.83
CA THR A 154 9.59 13.79 -1.35
C THR A 154 9.80 13.34 0.09
N ARG A 155 8.72 13.19 0.85
CA ARG A 155 8.71 12.73 2.24
C ARG A 155 8.35 11.25 2.30
N GLN A 156 8.80 10.60 3.37
CA GLN A 156 8.39 9.24 3.63
C GLN A 156 6.87 9.15 3.81
N SER A 157 6.22 8.34 2.99
CA SER A 157 4.77 8.24 2.82
C SER A 157 4.31 6.80 2.95
N LEU A 158 3.02 6.59 3.13
CA LEU A 158 2.41 5.28 3.01
C LEU A 158 1.97 5.06 1.56
N VAL A 159 2.47 4.02 0.92
CA VAL A 159 2.17 3.71 -0.48
C VAL A 159 1.40 2.40 -0.56
N PHE A 160 0.19 2.42 -1.10
CA PHE A 160 -0.54 1.22 -1.50
C PHE A 160 -0.22 0.94 -2.96
N LEU A 161 0.45 -0.18 -3.24
CA LEU A 161 0.75 -0.64 -4.58
C LEU A 161 -0.17 -1.81 -4.92
N VAL A 162 -1.20 -1.56 -5.73
CA VAL A 162 -2.28 -2.50 -6.02
C VAL A 162 -2.09 -3.09 -7.41
N SER A 163 -1.82 -4.39 -7.50
CA SER A 163 -1.61 -5.12 -8.76
C SER A 163 -1.81 -6.61 -8.55
N ASP A 164 -1.88 -7.39 -9.61
CA ASP A 164 -1.75 -8.84 -9.54
C ASP A 164 -0.29 -9.33 -9.58
N PHE A 165 0.65 -8.41 -9.79
CA PHE A 165 2.09 -8.68 -9.79
C PHE A 165 2.53 -9.77 -10.78
N HIS A 166 1.85 -9.88 -11.92
CA HIS A 166 2.27 -10.76 -13.01
C HIS A 166 3.40 -10.17 -13.87
N TRP A 167 4.11 -9.21 -13.31
CA TRP A 167 5.22 -8.53 -13.97
C TRP A 167 6.46 -9.41 -14.11
N PRO A 168 7.32 -9.11 -15.08
CA PRO A 168 8.67 -9.66 -15.14
C PRO A 168 9.48 -9.31 -13.88
N ASP A 169 10.39 -10.18 -13.48
CA ASP A 169 11.14 -10.02 -12.22
C ASP A 169 11.97 -8.73 -12.18
N TRP A 170 12.52 -8.29 -13.32
CA TRP A 170 13.25 -7.02 -13.41
C TRP A 170 12.36 -5.80 -13.13
N GLN A 171 11.11 -5.82 -13.58
CA GLN A 171 10.16 -4.74 -13.35
C GLN A 171 9.72 -4.71 -11.89
N LEU A 172 9.40 -5.87 -11.32
CA LEU A 172 9.09 -5.98 -9.89
C LEU A 172 10.21 -5.39 -9.04
N HIS A 173 11.46 -5.78 -9.31
CA HIS A 173 12.61 -5.29 -8.57
C HIS A 173 12.80 -3.78 -8.74
N ALA A 174 12.65 -3.24 -9.95
CA ALA A 174 12.77 -1.81 -10.23
C ALA A 174 11.71 -1.00 -9.46
N VAL A 175 10.45 -1.45 -9.46
CA VAL A 175 9.35 -0.80 -8.74
C VAL A 175 9.58 -0.83 -7.22
N LEU A 176 9.92 -1.99 -6.65
CA LEU A 176 10.20 -2.11 -5.21
C LEU A 176 11.40 -1.27 -4.79
N THR A 177 12.42 -1.16 -5.64
CA THR A 177 13.59 -0.30 -5.41
C THR A 177 13.20 1.18 -5.42
N ALA A 178 12.40 1.62 -6.39
CA ALA A 178 11.94 3.00 -6.48
C ALA A 178 11.11 3.41 -5.25
N LEU A 179 10.34 2.48 -4.69
CA LEU A 179 9.49 2.70 -3.52
C LEU A 179 10.19 2.46 -2.17
N SER A 180 11.46 2.07 -2.15
CA SER A 180 12.16 1.63 -0.93
C SER A 180 12.30 2.70 0.16
N ALA A 181 12.21 3.99 -0.20
CA ALA A 181 12.21 5.12 0.74
C ALA A 181 10.88 5.29 1.50
N HIS A 182 9.82 4.62 1.07
CA HIS A 182 8.47 4.74 1.60
C HIS A 182 8.05 3.49 2.38
N THR A 183 6.97 3.61 3.15
CA THR A 183 6.30 2.44 3.75
C THR A 183 5.32 1.89 2.72
N VAL A 184 5.64 0.76 2.09
CA VAL A 184 4.83 0.20 1.02
C VAL A 184 3.98 -0.96 1.52
N VAL A 185 2.73 -0.96 1.11
CA VAL A 185 1.78 -2.07 1.24
C VAL A 185 1.54 -2.64 -0.16
N PRO A 186 2.29 -3.69 -0.57
CA PRO A 186 2.00 -4.39 -1.81
C PRO A 186 0.66 -5.13 -1.66
N VAL A 187 -0.35 -4.73 -2.41
CA VAL A 187 -1.67 -5.37 -2.43
C VAL A 187 -1.75 -6.28 -3.65
N ILE A 188 -1.71 -7.58 -3.42
CA ILE A 188 -1.68 -8.58 -4.48
C ILE A 188 -3.11 -9.07 -4.74
N CYS A 189 -3.66 -8.69 -5.89
CA CYS A 189 -5.04 -8.95 -6.29
C CYS A 189 -5.14 -10.23 -7.12
N TRP A 190 -5.47 -11.35 -6.50
CA TRP A 190 -5.67 -12.63 -7.18
C TRP A 190 -7.08 -13.16 -6.98
N GLN A 191 -7.51 -13.99 -7.92
CA GLN A 191 -8.78 -14.70 -7.84
C GLN A 191 -8.59 -16.21 -7.90
N SER A 192 -9.38 -16.95 -7.12
CA SER A 192 -9.35 -18.42 -7.09
C SER A 192 -9.62 -19.02 -8.47
N ARG A 193 -10.38 -18.34 -9.32
CA ARG A 193 -10.64 -18.76 -10.70
C ARG A 193 -9.42 -18.77 -11.60
N GLU A 194 -8.40 -17.98 -11.28
CA GLU A 194 -7.16 -17.92 -12.07
C GLU A 194 -6.29 -19.18 -11.89
N TYR A 195 -6.40 -19.89 -10.77
CA TYR A 195 -5.50 -21.00 -10.46
C TYR A 195 -6.17 -22.28 -9.92
N ASN A 196 -7.43 -22.24 -9.50
CA ASN A 196 -8.02 -23.38 -8.81
C ASN A 196 -9.28 -23.94 -9.48
N ASP A 197 -10.01 -23.14 -10.25
CA ASP A 197 -11.36 -23.46 -10.75
C ASP A 197 -11.39 -23.93 -12.21
N TYR A 198 -10.36 -24.66 -12.64
CA TYR A 198 -10.34 -25.23 -13.97
C TYR A 198 -11.17 -26.52 -14.02
N PRO A 199 -12.21 -26.58 -14.87
CA PRO A 199 -12.97 -27.81 -15.03
C PRO A 199 -12.10 -28.91 -15.61
N LEU A 200 -12.14 -30.10 -14.97
CA LEU A 200 -11.38 -31.26 -15.44
C LEU A 200 -12.01 -31.86 -16.69
N TRP A 201 -11.16 -32.45 -17.54
CA TRP A 201 -11.54 -33.17 -18.75
C TRP A 201 -12.25 -32.30 -19.78
N ARG A 202 -11.93 -30.99 -19.81
CA ARG A 202 -12.46 -30.03 -20.78
C ARG A 202 -11.33 -29.24 -21.41
N PHE A 203 -11.58 -28.77 -22.62
CA PHE A 203 -10.76 -27.72 -23.22
C PHE A 203 -11.12 -26.39 -22.55
N VAL A 204 -10.11 -25.73 -22.03
CA VAL A 204 -10.21 -24.39 -21.46
C VAL A 204 -9.38 -23.48 -22.32
N GLU A 205 -9.99 -22.41 -22.79
CA GLU A 205 -9.26 -21.34 -23.45
C GLU A 205 -8.52 -20.54 -22.37
N MET A 206 -7.22 -20.65 -22.38
CA MET A 206 -6.35 -19.83 -21.54
C MET A 206 -5.92 -18.63 -22.40
N ALA A 207 -6.48 -17.48 -22.11
CA ALA A 207 -6.07 -16.22 -22.70
C ALA A 207 -4.92 -15.64 -21.87
N ASP A 208 -3.80 -15.42 -22.54
CA ASP A 208 -2.76 -14.56 -22.01
C ASP A 208 -3.20 -13.12 -22.26
N LEU A 209 -3.68 -12.47 -21.22
CA LEU A 209 -4.22 -11.11 -21.30
C LEU A 209 -3.14 -10.06 -21.59
N GLU A 210 -1.88 -10.40 -21.36
CA GLU A 210 -0.76 -9.49 -21.63
C GLU A 210 -0.25 -9.56 -23.08
N ILE A 211 -0.39 -10.72 -23.72
CA ILE A 211 0.11 -10.94 -25.10
C ILE A 211 -1.04 -11.02 -26.10
N GLY A 212 -2.29 -11.06 -25.61
CA GLY A 212 -3.49 -11.20 -26.46
C GLY A 212 -3.59 -12.58 -27.17
N LYS A 213 -2.81 -13.56 -26.75
CA LYS A 213 -2.83 -14.92 -27.31
C LYS A 213 -3.71 -15.83 -26.47
N SER A 214 -4.65 -16.49 -27.11
CA SER A 214 -5.39 -17.57 -26.47
C SER A 214 -4.85 -18.93 -26.89
N THR A 215 -4.74 -19.82 -25.93
CA THR A 215 -4.31 -21.22 -26.15
C THR A 215 -5.36 -22.15 -25.57
N LEU A 216 -5.86 -23.07 -26.37
CA LEU A 216 -6.77 -24.12 -25.94
C LEU A 216 -5.96 -25.21 -25.22
N VAL A 217 -6.19 -25.33 -23.93
CA VAL A 217 -5.53 -26.35 -23.10
C VAL A 217 -6.56 -27.36 -22.62
N PHE A 218 -6.29 -28.65 -22.86
CA PHE A 218 -7.11 -29.72 -22.30
C PHE A 218 -6.70 -29.99 -20.86
N VAL A 219 -7.55 -29.65 -19.90
CA VAL A 219 -7.21 -29.69 -18.48
C VAL A 219 -7.33 -31.12 -17.93
N THR A 220 -6.20 -31.73 -17.71
CA THR A 220 -6.06 -32.99 -16.97
C THR A 220 -5.79 -32.76 -15.50
N PRO A 221 -6.02 -33.75 -14.59
CA PRO A 221 -5.67 -33.62 -13.18
C PRO A 221 -4.20 -33.23 -12.94
N ASN A 222 -3.28 -33.76 -13.73
CA ASN A 222 -1.85 -33.45 -13.63
C ASN A 222 -1.56 -31.99 -14.02
N GLN A 223 -2.21 -31.48 -15.07
CA GLN A 223 -2.05 -30.07 -15.48
C GLN A 223 -2.64 -29.14 -14.45
N ARG A 224 -3.81 -29.46 -13.89
CA ARG A 224 -4.40 -28.67 -12.80
C ARG A 224 -3.47 -28.62 -11.58
N GLN A 225 -2.86 -29.74 -11.22
CA GLN A 225 -1.89 -29.80 -10.12
C GLN A 225 -0.64 -28.97 -10.43
N LEU A 226 -0.13 -29.03 -11.66
CA LEU A 226 1.02 -28.25 -12.11
C LEU A 226 0.73 -26.74 -12.05
N LEU A 227 -0.45 -26.32 -12.52
CA LEU A 227 -0.88 -24.93 -12.43
C LEU A 227 -0.91 -24.46 -10.97
N LYS A 228 -1.55 -25.25 -10.10
CA LYS A 228 -1.60 -24.93 -8.66
C LYS A 228 -0.20 -24.81 -8.05
N GLN A 229 0.73 -25.69 -8.40
CA GLN A 229 2.11 -25.61 -7.94
C GLN A 229 2.82 -24.33 -8.43
N ARG A 230 2.62 -23.93 -9.70
CA ARG A 230 3.19 -22.69 -10.25
C ARG A 230 2.68 -21.47 -9.51
N TYR A 231 1.38 -21.42 -9.20
CA TYR A 231 0.82 -20.32 -8.41
C TYR A 231 1.38 -20.26 -6.99
N GLN A 232 1.51 -21.42 -6.33
CA GLN A 232 2.15 -21.50 -5.00
C GLN A 232 3.62 -21.02 -5.05
N GLN A 233 4.38 -21.46 -6.05
CA GLN A 233 5.76 -21.00 -6.25
C GLN A 233 5.82 -19.48 -6.50
N ARG A 234 4.90 -18.93 -7.32
CA ARG A 234 4.84 -17.48 -7.55
C ARG A 234 4.46 -16.74 -6.27
N GLN A 235 3.54 -17.26 -5.48
CA GLN A 235 3.16 -16.67 -4.19
C GLN A 235 4.35 -16.64 -3.21
N GLU A 236 5.08 -17.73 -3.08
CA GLU A 236 6.29 -17.81 -2.25
C GLU A 236 7.39 -16.84 -2.75
N TYR A 237 7.55 -16.77 -4.06
CA TYR A 237 8.48 -15.84 -4.69
C TYR A 237 8.13 -14.39 -4.36
N LEU A 238 6.88 -13.95 -4.57
CA LEU A 238 6.43 -12.59 -4.25
C LEU A 238 6.59 -12.27 -2.77
N ASN A 239 6.23 -13.20 -1.88
CA ASN A 239 6.46 -13.04 -0.44
C ASN A 239 7.94 -12.83 -0.11
N THR A 240 8.83 -13.57 -0.76
CA THR A 240 10.27 -13.47 -0.55
C THR A 240 10.82 -12.14 -1.06
N GLN A 241 10.42 -11.72 -2.27
CA GLN A 241 10.83 -10.45 -2.85
C GLN A 241 10.35 -9.25 -2.01
N CYS A 242 9.07 -9.23 -1.62
CA CYS A 242 8.55 -8.15 -0.77
C CYS A 242 9.30 -8.07 0.58
N ARG A 243 9.58 -9.22 1.21
CA ARG A 243 10.33 -9.27 2.48
C ARG A 243 11.77 -8.77 2.33
N ALA A 244 12.43 -9.02 1.20
CA ALA A 244 13.77 -8.52 0.92
C ALA A 244 13.84 -6.97 0.95
N PHE A 245 12.71 -6.30 0.66
CA PHE A 245 12.54 -4.85 0.76
C PHE A 245 11.87 -4.39 2.07
N ASN A 246 11.81 -5.25 3.10
CA ASN A 246 11.10 -4.97 4.36
C ASN A 246 9.61 -4.64 4.18
N GLN A 247 9.00 -5.14 3.11
CA GLN A 247 7.59 -4.96 2.80
C GLN A 247 6.84 -6.27 3.08
N ARG A 248 5.64 -6.15 3.60
CA ARG A 248 4.76 -7.29 3.81
C ARG A 248 3.62 -7.22 2.80
N PRO A 249 3.44 -8.20 1.91
CA PRO A 249 2.33 -8.18 0.98
C PRO A 249 1.00 -8.42 1.69
N PHE A 250 -0.03 -7.69 1.26
CA PHE A 250 -1.41 -7.94 1.58
C PHE A 250 -2.05 -8.74 0.43
N TRP A 251 -2.54 -9.94 0.74
CA TRP A 251 -3.18 -10.81 -0.24
C TRP A 251 -4.68 -10.52 -0.29
N LEU A 252 -5.13 -9.90 -1.37
CA LEU A 252 -6.52 -9.66 -1.67
C LEU A 252 -7.04 -10.78 -2.58
N LEU A 253 -7.76 -11.72 -1.99
CA LEU A 253 -8.25 -12.92 -2.67
C LEU A 253 -9.78 -12.87 -2.78
N ASP A 254 -10.30 -12.96 -4.01
CA ASP A 254 -11.70 -13.06 -4.37
C ASP A 254 -12.61 -11.89 -3.94
N HIS A 255 -12.47 -11.38 -2.72
CA HIS A 255 -13.28 -10.26 -2.19
C HIS A 255 -12.50 -9.44 -1.16
N TYR A 256 -12.91 -8.19 -1.00
CA TYR A 256 -12.33 -7.27 -0.04
C TYR A 256 -13.24 -7.09 1.18
N GLU A 257 -12.65 -7.11 2.36
CA GLU A 257 -13.27 -6.72 3.62
C GLU A 257 -12.31 -5.85 4.44
N ALA A 258 -12.79 -4.72 4.97
CA ALA A 258 -11.97 -3.80 5.77
C ALA A 258 -11.35 -4.46 7.02
N VAL A 259 -12.00 -5.50 7.57
CA VAL A 259 -11.47 -6.29 8.69
C VAL A 259 -10.14 -6.98 8.34
N GLN A 260 -9.95 -7.38 7.09
CA GLN A 260 -8.70 -7.99 6.63
C GLN A 260 -7.56 -6.96 6.69
N MET A 261 -7.81 -5.73 6.26
CA MET A 261 -6.84 -4.64 6.31
C MET A 261 -6.53 -4.22 7.75
N ASN A 262 -7.54 -4.17 8.63
CA ASN A 262 -7.33 -3.93 10.07
C ASN A 262 -6.40 -4.99 10.68
N ARG A 263 -6.59 -6.27 10.37
CA ARG A 263 -5.72 -7.36 10.84
C ARG A 263 -4.31 -7.21 10.29
N TYR A 264 -4.18 -6.83 9.03
CA TYR A 264 -2.89 -6.60 8.40
C TYR A 264 -2.08 -5.54 9.17
N PHE A 265 -2.67 -4.37 9.46
CA PHE A 265 -1.98 -3.31 10.19
C PHE A 265 -1.82 -3.60 11.68
N ALA A 266 -2.73 -4.35 12.31
CA ALA A 266 -2.60 -4.76 13.71
C ALA A 266 -1.43 -5.74 13.96
N THR A 267 -1.03 -6.49 12.93
CA THR A 267 0.06 -7.48 13.01
C THR A 267 1.40 -6.95 12.48
N GLN A 268 1.48 -5.67 12.13
CA GLN A 268 2.76 -5.00 11.86
C GLN A 268 3.44 -4.69 13.20
N PRO A 269 4.74 -5.01 13.34
CA PRO A 269 5.49 -4.80 14.58
C PRO A 269 5.70 -3.33 14.92
#